data_86b077be974794f0b91e22dc085a992c
#
_entry.id   86b077be974794f0b91e22dc085a992c
#
_cell.length_a   1.000
_cell.length_b   1.000
_cell.length_c   1.000
_cell.angle_alpha   90.00
_cell.angle_beta   90.00
_cell.angle_gamma   90.00
#
_symmetry.space_group_name_H-M   'P 1'
#
loop_
_entity.id
_entity.type
_entity.pdbx_description
1 polymer ?
#
loop_
_entity_poly.entity_id
_entity_poly.type
_entity_poly.pdbx_seq_one_letter_code
_entity_poly.pdbx_strand_id
1 'polypeptide(L)'
;LKRFLRFIQPEDMRTEREKDIWDLKKLDIPIQENPIYKTETLDFTVILQEGLREEVKQAIFLHIKYEKIATVKRELTSIRKFSGYLVEKGVKINSCADVDRDLLEEYLIHINTNGSSGRGNSDDILKLRAVLESVGKLYGYSHLESLFINTDIPPEVQPVFRSYSDAELM
;
A
#
# COMPACT_ATOMS: atom_id res chain seq x y z
N LEU A 1 8.92 1.26 -42.45
CA LEU A 1 9.59 2.24 -41.57
C LEU A 1 9.14 2.14 -40.11
N LYS A 2 7.85 2.03 -39.84
CA LYS A 2 7.35 1.83 -38.46
C LYS A 2 7.73 0.47 -37.87
N ARG A 3 7.87 -0.60 -38.64
CA ARG A 3 8.35 -1.89 -38.21
C ARG A 3 9.83 -1.87 -37.85
N PHE A 4 10.64 -1.10 -38.58
CA PHE A 4 12.07 -0.98 -38.37
C PHE A 4 12.38 -0.23 -37.05
N LEU A 5 11.60 0.81 -36.71
CA LEU A 5 11.74 1.57 -35.48
C LEU A 5 11.39 0.76 -34.21
N ARG A 6 10.53 -0.26 -34.30
CA ARG A 6 10.23 -1.16 -33.18
C ARG A 6 11.39 -2.08 -32.81
N PHE A 7 12.27 -2.42 -33.76
CA PHE A 7 13.45 -3.25 -33.48
C PHE A 7 14.62 -2.47 -32.89
N ILE A 8 14.57 -1.13 -32.90
CA ILE A 8 15.63 -0.25 -32.41
C ILE A 8 15.33 0.32 -31.03
N GLN A 9 14.15 0.04 -30.45
CA GLN A 9 13.90 0.42 -29.05
C GLN A 9 14.87 -0.37 -28.16
N PRO A 10 15.75 0.34 -27.40
CA PRO A 10 16.63 -0.35 -26.48
C PRO A 10 15.79 -1.15 -25.49
N GLU A 11 16.15 -2.43 -25.32
CA GLU A 11 15.59 -3.21 -24.22
C GLU A 11 15.81 -2.47 -22.91
N ASP A 12 14.80 -2.46 -22.06
CA ASP A 12 14.94 -1.89 -20.73
C ASP A 12 15.90 -2.75 -19.92
N MET A 13 17.13 -2.27 -19.77
CA MET A 13 18.24 -2.98 -19.08
C MET A 13 18.10 -2.90 -17.56
N ARG A 14 17.10 -2.20 -17.03
CA ARG A 14 16.87 -2.14 -15.57
C ARG A 14 16.43 -3.52 -15.06
N THR A 15 16.88 -3.83 -13.86
CA THR A 15 16.36 -5.01 -13.14
C THR A 15 14.85 -4.85 -12.91
N GLU A 16 14.14 -5.96 -12.75
CA GLU A 16 12.68 -5.89 -12.53
C GLU A 16 12.33 -5.01 -11.32
N ARG A 17 13.16 -5.01 -10.29
CA ARG A 17 12.98 -4.20 -9.08
C ARG A 17 13.13 -2.70 -9.30
N GLU A 18 13.90 -2.28 -10.28
CA GLU A 18 14.13 -0.86 -10.62
C GLU A 18 12.98 -0.27 -11.42
N LYS A 19 12.19 -1.12 -12.09
CA LYS A 19 11.03 -0.67 -12.86
C LYS A 19 9.90 -0.20 -11.93
N ASP A 20 9.02 0.63 -12.47
CA ASP A 20 7.83 1.08 -11.76
C ASP A 20 6.62 0.14 -11.93
N ILE A 21 6.69 -0.76 -12.89
CA ILE A 21 5.72 -1.84 -13.07
C ILE A 21 6.50 -3.15 -13.02
N TRP A 22 6.22 -3.97 -12.00
CA TRP A 22 6.87 -5.25 -11.85
C TRP A 22 6.06 -6.37 -12.48
N ASP A 23 6.69 -7.17 -13.30
CA ASP A 23 6.19 -8.48 -13.69
C ASP A 23 6.59 -9.49 -12.61
N LEU A 24 5.61 -10.00 -11.91
CA LEU A 24 5.84 -10.90 -10.76
C LEU A 24 6.55 -12.20 -11.16
N LYS A 25 6.40 -12.64 -12.41
CA LYS A 25 7.10 -13.82 -12.92
C LYS A 25 8.59 -13.59 -13.13
N LYS A 26 9.00 -12.34 -13.30
CA LYS A 26 10.40 -11.94 -13.50
C LYS A 26 11.09 -11.56 -12.20
N LEU A 27 10.33 -11.41 -11.11
CA LEU A 27 10.91 -11.30 -9.79
C LEU A 27 11.44 -12.67 -9.39
N ASP A 28 12.73 -12.79 -9.17
CA ASP A 28 13.41 -14.04 -8.81
C ASP A 28 13.18 -14.41 -7.34
N ILE A 29 11.91 -14.46 -6.94
CA ILE A 29 11.47 -14.83 -5.61
C ILE A 29 10.19 -15.68 -5.68
N PRO A 30 10.01 -16.65 -4.77
CA PRO A 30 8.76 -17.38 -4.67
C PRO A 30 7.63 -16.46 -4.20
N ILE A 31 6.53 -16.45 -4.94
CA ILE A 31 5.35 -15.64 -4.64
C ILE A 31 4.21 -16.56 -4.22
N GLN A 32 3.55 -16.21 -3.11
CA GLN A 32 2.35 -16.91 -2.65
C GLN A 32 1.15 -16.49 -3.51
N GLU A 33 0.85 -17.28 -4.50
CA GLU A 33 -0.27 -17.05 -5.41
C GLU A 33 -1.61 -17.47 -4.81
N ASN A 34 -2.65 -16.72 -5.14
CA ASN A 34 -4.02 -17.16 -4.89
C ASN A 34 -4.47 -18.03 -6.09
N PRO A 35 -4.97 -19.25 -5.86
CA PRO A 35 -5.40 -20.13 -6.95
C PRO A 35 -6.56 -19.57 -7.78
N ILE A 36 -7.36 -18.65 -7.23
CA ILE A 36 -8.55 -18.10 -7.86
C ILE A 36 -8.24 -16.80 -8.63
N TYR A 37 -7.36 -15.95 -8.08
CA TYR A 37 -7.00 -14.66 -8.67
C TYR A 37 -5.50 -14.61 -8.91
N LYS A 38 -5.11 -14.69 -10.17
CA LYS A 38 -3.71 -14.51 -10.56
C LYS A 38 -3.40 -13.02 -10.69
N THR A 39 -2.53 -12.52 -9.85
CA THR A 39 -1.93 -11.22 -10.03
C THR A 39 -0.63 -11.39 -10.81
N GLU A 40 -0.51 -10.72 -11.93
CA GLU A 40 0.67 -10.84 -12.80
C GLU A 40 1.63 -9.67 -12.63
N THR A 41 1.11 -8.49 -12.29
CA THR A 41 1.90 -7.27 -12.18
C THR A 41 1.57 -6.46 -10.93
N LEU A 42 2.55 -5.69 -10.47
CA LEU A 42 2.36 -4.60 -9.50
C LEU A 42 2.76 -3.28 -10.14
N ASP A 43 1.86 -2.31 -10.10
CA ASP A 43 2.03 -1.00 -10.71
C ASP A 43 2.28 0.07 -9.64
N PHE A 44 3.50 0.57 -9.57
CA PHE A 44 3.93 1.61 -8.63
C PHE A 44 3.77 3.02 -9.20
N THR A 45 3.45 3.16 -10.48
CA THR A 45 3.20 4.49 -11.10
C THR A 45 2.03 5.21 -10.46
N VAL A 46 1.17 4.48 -9.75
CA VAL A 46 0.05 5.01 -8.96
C VAL A 46 0.50 5.86 -7.77
N ILE A 47 1.77 5.75 -7.38
CA ILE A 47 2.41 6.60 -6.35
C ILE A 47 3.09 7.75 -7.09
N LEU A 48 2.56 8.96 -6.94
CA LEU A 48 2.96 10.10 -7.76
C LEU A 48 4.26 10.76 -7.30
N GLN A 49 4.60 10.64 -6.01
CA GLN A 49 5.85 11.15 -5.45
C GLN A 49 6.98 10.13 -5.70
N GLU A 50 7.99 10.53 -6.47
CA GLU A 50 9.06 9.64 -6.93
C GLU A 50 9.84 8.99 -5.77
N GLY A 51 10.31 9.77 -4.81
CA GLY A 51 11.07 9.23 -3.68
C GLY A 51 10.23 8.34 -2.77
N LEU A 52 8.96 8.72 -2.52
CA LEU A 52 8.01 7.87 -1.79
C LEU A 52 7.83 6.52 -2.51
N ARG A 53 7.69 6.56 -3.83
CA ARG A 53 7.54 5.37 -4.67
C ARG A 53 8.73 4.43 -4.54
N GLU A 54 9.96 4.95 -4.62
CA GLU A 54 11.17 4.14 -4.50
C GLU A 54 11.30 3.47 -3.12
N GLU A 55 11.02 4.21 -2.06
CA GLU A 55 11.04 3.67 -0.70
C GLU A 55 9.95 2.61 -0.49
N VAL A 56 8.74 2.85 -0.98
CA VAL A 56 7.64 1.88 -0.92
C VAL A 56 7.95 0.61 -1.71
N LYS A 57 8.60 0.71 -2.87
CA LYS A 57 9.04 -0.46 -3.65
C LYS A 57 9.92 -1.40 -2.81
N GLN A 58 10.82 -0.85 -1.99
CA GLN A 58 11.66 -1.67 -1.12
C GLN A 58 10.85 -2.38 -0.02
N ALA A 59 9.90 -1.68 0.61
CA ALA A 59 9.03 -2.29 1.60
C ALA A 59 8.13 -3.38 0.98
N ILE A 60 7.53 -3.11 -0.16
CA ILE A 60 6.70 -4.08 -0.89
C ILE A 60 7.52 -5.30 -1.31
N PHE A 61 8.77 -5.12 -1.78
CA PHE A 61 9.65 -6.24 -2.11
C PHE A 61 9.94 -7.13 -0.89
N LEU A 62 10.08 -6.53 0.29
CA LEU A 62 10.21 -7.28 1.53
C LEU A 62 8.92 -8.07 1.85
N HIS A 63 7.76 -7.42 1.73
CA HIS A 63 6.47 -8.03 2.08
C HIS A 63 6.10 -9.19 1.15
N ILE A 64 6.40 -9.11 -0.14
CA ILE A 64 6.12 -10.19 -1.11
C ILE A 64 6.76 -11.53 -0.67
N LYS A 65 7.89 -11.49 0.04
CA LYS A 65 8.57 -12.70 0.52
C LYS A 65 7.80 -13.44 1.62
N TYR A 66 6.99 -12.73 2.38
CA TYR A 66 6.35 -13.26 3.60
C TYR A 66 4.83 -13.24 3.54
N GLU A 67 4.25 -12.39 2.70
CA GLU A 67 2.82 -12.16 2.64
C GLU A 67 2.19 -12.64 1.34
N LYS A 68 0.89 -12.88 1.38
CA LYS A 68 0.12 -13.20 0.18
C LYS A 68 0.06 -11.99 -0.74
N ILE A 69 0.13 -12.22 -2.04
CA ILE A 69 0.08 -11.15 -3.04
C ILE A 69 -1.19 -10.30 -2.94
N ALA A 70 -2.31 -10.88 -2.51
CA ALA A 70 -3.54 -10.13 -2.27
C ALA A 70 -3.39 -9.07 -1.16
N THR A 71 -2.64 -9.38 -0.10
CA THR A 71 -2.31 -8.44 0.97
C THR A 71 -1.43 -7.31 0.44
N VAL A 72 -0.39 -7.65 -0.30
CA VAL A 72 0.52 -6.68 -0.92
C VAL A 72 -0.22 -5.73 -1.88
N LYS A 73 -1.18 -6.23 -2.64
CA LYS A 73 -2.02 -5.38 -3.50
C LYS A 73 -2.86 -4.39 -2.70
N ARG A 74 -3.38 -4.78 -1.55
CA ARG A 74 -4.11 -3.88 -0.65
C ARG A 74 -3.20 -2.81 -0.06
N GLU A 75 -1.98 -3.18 0.31
CA GLU A 75 -0.96 -2.22 0.75
C GLU A 75 -0.68 -1.18 -0.32
N LEU A 76 -0.45 -1.61 -1.55
CA LEU A 76 -0.23 -0.71 -2.68
C LEU A 76 -1.44 0.21 -2.93
N THR A 77 -2.66 -0.33 -2.79
CA THR A 77 -3.89 0.45 -2.90
C THR A 77 -3.98 1.52 -1.81
N SER A 78 -3.61 1.17 -0.58
CA SER A 78 -3.59 2.09 0.56
C SER A 78 -2.60 3.24 0.35
N ILE A 79 -1.38 2.92 -0.09
CA ILE A 79 -0.36 3.94 -0.43
C ILE A 79 -0.81 4.81 -1.59
N ARG A 80 -1.46 4.25 -2.61
CA ARG A 80 -2.03 5.03 -3.71
C ARG A 80 -3.04 6.06 -3.24
N LYS A 81 -3.92 5.68 -2.33
CA LYS A 81 -4.91 6.61 -1.73
C LYS A 81 -4.21 7.73 -0.97
N PHE A 82 -3.20 7.39 -0.18
CA PHE A 82 -2.40 8.37 0.54
C PHE A 82 -1.67 9.32 -0.41
N SER A 83 -1.01 8.78 -1.44
CA SER A 83 -0.34 9.58 -2.48
C SER A 83 -1.32 10.54 -3.19
N GLY A 84 -2.51 10.05 -3.53
CA GLY A 84 -3.56 10.88 -4.12
C GLY A 84 -4.03 12.01 -3.20
N TYR A 85 -4.17 11.74 -1.91
CA TYR A 85 -4.50 12.74 -0.91
C TYR A 85 -3.43 13.85 -0.84
N LEU A 86 -2.15 13.48 -0.84
CA LEU A 86 -1.06 14.45 -0.82
C LEU A 86 -1.13 15.41 -2.01
N VAL A 87 -1.44 14.90 -3.19
CA VAL A 87 -1.62 15.71 -4.40
C VAL A 87 -2.86 16.60 -4.29
N GLU A 88 -3.98 16.06 -3.87
CA GLU A 88 -5.25 16.80 -3.69
C GLU A 88 -5.08 17.99 -2.74
N LYS A 89 -4.34 17.79 -1.65
CA LYS A 89 -4.07 18.83 -0.65
C LYS A 89 -2.88 19.74 -0.99
N GLY A 90 -2.17 19.45 -2.07
CA GLY A 90 -0.98 20.21 -2.46
C GLY A 90 0.20 20.05 -1.50
N VAL A 91 0.23 18.95 -0.74
CA VAL A 91 1.32 18.64 0.18
C VAL A 91 2.51 18.11 -0.61
N LYS A 92 3.61 18.83 -0.55
CA LYS A 92 4.84 18.46 -1.28
C LYS A 92 5.78 17.72 -0.35
N ILE A 93 5.74 16.40 -0.42
CA ILE A 93 6.73 15.52 0.18
C ILE A 93 7.36 14.65 -0.91
N ASN A 94 8.59 14.24 -0.73
CA ASN A 94 9.25 13.33 -1.67
C ASN A 94 9.75 12.05 -1.01
N SER A 95 9.74 11.97 0.29
CA SER A 95 10.19 10.81 1.06
C SER A 95 9.16 10.44 2.12
N CYS A 96 9.10 9.16 2.48
CA CYS A 96 8.34 8.73 3.64
C CYS A 96 8.85 9.38 4.95
N ALA A 97 10.11 9.79 4.99
CA ALA A 97 10.68 10.52 6.12
C ALA A 97 9.97 11.84 6.41
N ASP A 98 9.36 12.45 5.39
CA ASP A 98 8.63 13.71 5.53
C ASP A 98 7.22 13.52 6.11
N VAL A 99 6.78 12.28 6.27
CA VAL A 99 5.46 11.98 6.88
C VAL A 99 5.58 12.09 8.39
N ASP A 100 5.02 13.14 8.93
CA ASP A 100 4.93 13.39 10.36
C ASP A 100 3.54 13.03 10.93
N ARG A 101 3.41 13.17 12.23
CA ARG A 101 2.16 12.88 12.93
C ARG A 101 1.02 13.82 12.51
N ASP A 102 1.30 15.08 12.31
CA ASP A 102 0.30 16.10 11.94
C ASP A 102 -0.29 15.79 10.56
N LEU A 103 0.56 15.47 9.59
CA LEU A 103 0.14 15.05 8.26
C LEU A 103 -0.70 13.78 8.28
N LEU A 104 -0.29 12.81 9.12
CA LEU A 104 -1.07 11.59 9.27
C LEU A 104 -2.44 11.87 9.87
N GLU A 105 -2.54 12.69 10.91
CA GLU A 105 -3.83 13.04 11.52
C GLU A 105 -4.77 13.75 10.54
N GLU A 106 -4.26 14.66 9.74
CA GLU A 106 -5.04 15.29 8.67
C GLU A 106 -5.57 14.27 7.66
N TYR A 107 -4.74 13.32 7.28
CA TYR A 107 -5.14 12.24 6.38
C TYR A 107 -6.21 11.33 7.00
N LEU A 108 -6.05 10.97 8.28
CA LEU A 108 -7.05 10.16 9.00
C LEU A 108 -8.40 10.88 9.11
N ILE A 109 -8.40 12.17 9.39
CA ILE A 109 -9.60 13.00 9.38
C ILE A 109 -10.24 13.00 7.99
N HIS A 110 -9.44 13.16 6.95
CA HIS A 110 -9.91 13.15 5.57
C HIS A 110 -10.60 11.82 5.21
N ILE A 111 -9.99 10.67 5.54
CA ILE A 111 -10.57 9.36 5.30
C ILE A 111 -11.90 9.20 6.04
N ASN A 112 -11.94 9.57 7.31
CA ASN A 112 -13.12 9.40 8.16
C ASN A 112 -14.27 10.33 7.76
N THR A 113 -13.96 11.45 7.14
CA THR A 113 -14.96 12.44 6.72
C THR A 113 -15.49 12.15 5.31
N ASN A 114 -14.61 11.75 4.40
CA ASN A 114 -14.93 11.57 2.99
C ASN A 114 -15.06 10.10 2.56
N GLY A 115 -14.69 9.18 3.44
CA GLY A 115 -14.70 7.74 3.14
C GLY A 115 -16.09 7.12 3.24
N SER A 116 -16.37 6.22 2.32
CA SER A 116 -17.54 5.35 2.34
C SER A 116 -17.27 4.15 3.24
N SER A 117 -17.91 4.05 4.36
CA SER A 117 -18.00 2.92 5.31
C SER A 117 -16.73 2.54 6.09
N GLY A 118 -16.88 2.38 7.40
CA GLY A 118 -15.85 2.19 8.39
C GLY A 118 -14.91 0.97 8.23
N ARG A 119 -15.32 -0.11 7.57
CA ARG A 119 -14.47 -1.31 7.40
C ARG A 119 -13.34 -1.11 6.42
N GLY A 120 -13.60 -0.47 5.28
CA GLY A 120 -12.59 -0.20 4.27
C GLY A 120 -11.51 0.75 4.78
N ASN A 121 -11.91 1.71 5.60
CA ASN A 121 -10.99 2.70 6.16
C ASN A 121 -10.03 2.07 7.17
N SER A 122 -10.49 1.17 8.04
CA SER A 122 -9.64 0.47 9.00
C SER A 122 -8.59 -0.39 8.31
N ASP A 123 -8.96 -1.13 7.26
CA ASP A 123 -8.02 -1.94 6.50
C ASP A 123 -6.98 -1.07 5.78
N ASP A 124 -7.41 0.03 5.18
CA ASP A 124 -6.51 0.98 4.51
C ASP A 124 -5.50 1.59 5.50
N ILE A 125 -5.93 1.96 6.69
CA ILE A 125 -5.05 2.51 7.74
C ILE A 125 -4.04 1.47 8.19
N LEU A 126 -4.48 0.23 8.44
CA LEU A 126 -3.59 -0.88 8.83
C LEU A 126 -2.56 -1.20 7.75
N LYS A 127 -2.96 -1.18 6.48
CA LYS A 127 -2.06 -1.43 5.35
C LYS A 127 -1.06 -0.28 5.15
N LEU A 128 -1.52 0.96 5.28
CA LEU A 128 -0.63 2.13 5.25
C LEU A 128 0.40 2.06 6.38
N ARG A 129 -0.04 1.74 7.59
CA ARG A 129 0.83 1.54 8.76
C ARG A 129 1.91 0.51 8.46
N ALA A 130 1.53 -0.68 7.99
CA ALA A 130 2.46 -1.77 7.71
C ALA A 130 3.57 -1.34 6.74
N VAL A 131 3.22 -0.62 5.69
CA VAL A 131 4.19 -0.13 4.70
C VAL A 131 5.10 0.94 5.29
N LEU A 132 4.56 1.96 5.97
CA LEU A 132 5.35 3.04 6.54
C LEU A 132 6.28 2.55 7.66
N GLU A 133 5.83 1.64 8.51
CA GLU A 133 6.69 1.01 9.53
C GLU A 133 7.83 0.23 8.89
N SER A 134 7.57 -0.50 7.81
CA SER A 134 8.60 -1.25 7.09
C SER A 134 9.61 -0.31 6.40
N VAL A 135 9.15 0.77 5.80
CA VAL A 135 10.05 1.81 5.27
C VAL A 135 10.89 2.40 6.39
N GLY A 136 10.29 2.71 7.53
CA GLY A 136 10.99 3.21 8.71
C GLY A 136 12.13 2.29 9.15
N LYS A 137 11.89 0.99 9.20
CA LYS A 137 12.91 -0.01 9.54
C LYS A 137 14.00 -0.14 8.48
N LEU A 138 13.63 -0.13 7.19
CA LEU A 138 14.58 -0.29 6.08
C LEU A 138 15.52 0.91 5.92
N TYR A 139 15.03 2.11 6.16
CA TYR A 139 15.76 3.36 5.94
C TYR A 139 16.22 4.05 7.23
N GLY A 140 15.88 3.51 8.39
CA GLY A 140 16.25 4.09 9.68
C GLY A 140 15.43 5.33 10.06
N TYR A 141 14.21 5.46 9.53
CA TYR A 141 13.30 6.55 9.91
C TYR A 141 12.51 6.15 11.16
N SER A 142 13.13 6.29 12.32
CA SER A 142 12.60 5.79 13.59
C SER A 142 11.22 6.36 13.95
N HIS A 143 10.90 7.59 13.54
CA HIS A 143 9.59 8.20 13.80
C HIS A 143 8.44 7.49 13.08
N LEU A 144 8.70 6.82 11.94
CA LEU A 144 7.67 6.06 11.23
C LEU A 144 7.24 4.81 11.98
N GLU A 145 8.10 4.22 12.79
CA GLU A 145 7.77 3.03 13.60
C GLU A 145 6.79 3.34 14.72
N SER A 146 6.77 4.58 15.20
CA SER A 146 5.88 5.06 16.27
C SER A 146 4.83 6.07 15.79
N LEU A 147 4.69 6.24 14.48
CA LEU A 147 3.80 7.25 13.89
C LEU A 147 2.33 6.99 14.20
N PHE A 148 1.91 5.73 14.10
CA PHE A 148 0.55 5.30 14.37
C PHE A 148 0.35 4.93 15.83
N ILE A 149 -0.78 5.33 16.39
CA ILE A 149 -1.22 4.93 17.72
C ILE A 149 -2.48 4.05 17.62
N ASN A 150 -2.79 3.30 18.65
CA ASN A 150 -3.89 2.34 18.62
C ASN A 150 -5.26 2.97 18.35
N THR A 151 -5.46 4.22 18.76
CA THR A 151 -6.71 4.96 18.54
C THR A 151 -6.92 5.41 17.09
N ASP A 152 -5.88 5.38 16.26
CA ASP A 152 -5.98 5.71 14.83
C ASP A 152 -6.76 4.66 14.04
N ILE A 153 -6.79 3.44 14.56
CA ILE A 153 -7.48 2.32 13.93
C ILE A 153 -8.87 2.26 14.56
N PRO A 154 -9.95 2.56 13.79
CA PRO A 154 -11.29 2.43 14.31
C PRO A 154 -11.51 0.99 14.79
N PRO A 155 -12.18 0.79 15.94
CA PRO A 155 -12.51 -0.54 16.39
C PRO A 155 -13.35 -1.23 15.31
N GLU A 156 -13.02 -2.46 14.97
CA GLU A 156 -13.90 -3.28 14.16
C GLU A 156 -15.26 -3.30 14.83
N VAL A 157 -16.27 -2.74 14.15
CA VAL A 157 -17.63 -3.00 14.51
C VAL A 157 -17.85 -4.47 14.19
N GLN A 158 -17.63 -5.32 15.18
CA GLN A 158 -18.05 -6.70 15.07
C GLN A 158 -19.54 -6.66 14.69
N PRO A 159 -19.92 -7.33 13.59
CA PRO A 159 -21.34 -7.49 13.34
C PRO A 159 -21.89 -8.11 14.61
N VAL A 160 -22.81 -7.41 15.25
CA VAL A 160 -23.59 -7.99 16.31
C VAL A 160 -24.35 -9.12 15.63
N PHE A 161 -23.77 -10.32 15.67
CA PHE A 161 -24.56 -11.50 15.46
C PHE A 161 -25.57 -11.45 16.59
N ARG A 162 -26.76 -10.94 16.28
CA ARG A 162 -27.90 -11.24 17.09
C ARG A 162 -27.95 -12.76 17.15
N SER A 163 -27.51 -13.32 18.27
CA SER A 163 -27.64 -14.74 18.45
C SER A 163 -29.13 -15.01 18.58
N TYR A 164 -29.74 -15.30 17.46
CA TYR A 164 -31.13 -15.74 17.41
C TYR A 164 -31.34 -17.00 18.25
N SER A 165 -30.27 -17.73 18.53
CA SER A 165 -30.30 -18.96 19.28
C SER A 165 -30.83 -18.81 20.69
N ASP A 166 -30.56 -17.74 21.42
CA ASP A 166 -30.96 -17.60 22.82
C ASP A 166 -32.41 -17.14 22.97
N ALA A 167 -32.94 -16.45 21.98
CA ALA A 167 -34.33 -16.03 21.97
C ALA A 167 -35.28 -17.07 21.35
N GLU A 168 -34.76 -17.94 20.48
CA GLU A 168 -35.60 -18.97 19.82
C GLU A 168 -35.59 -20.32 20.55
N LEU A 169 -34.62 -20.57 21.44
CA LEU A 169 -34.55 -21.78 22.24
C LEU A 169 -35.37 -21.71 23.53
N MET A 170 -36.03 -20.60 23.76
CA MET A 170 -37.03 -20.43 24.80
C MET A 170 -38.43 -20.36 24.21
#